data_c0344c9cc003e0e84d180acdae2888a8
#
_entry.id   c0344c9cc003e0e84d180acdae2888a8
#
_cell.length_a   1.000
_cell.length_b   1.000
_cell.length_c   1.000
_cell.angle_alpha   90.00
_cell.angle_beta   90.00
_cell.angle_gamma   90.00
#
_symmetry.space_group_name_H-M   'P 1'
#
loop_
_entity.id
_entity.type
_entity.pdbx_description
1 polymer ?
#
loop_
_entity_poly.entity_id
_entity_poly.type
_entity_poly.pdbx_seq_one_letter_code
_entity_poly.pdbx_strand_id
1 'polypeptide(L)'
;MSPASLSTDRLSQIEDAGLNASAPPQQLWMDGWLVRLSPGKAKRARCVNAVAAGRLPLADKLARAAALFAEAGLPLVVRVTPFSQPEGLDQALASAGLQPFDDTLVLAADLAGMDLGATLPADAHFEPVDGATYAHTVGQLRGSPAVQQQAHAARLAASPVPYRGWVLRRGGEMLACGQFAREGTLVGLYDVFTAPAARNQGLSRAVCAALLRQAAAEGARTAYLQVDEANAPALAVYQRLGFRLGYRYHYRAPDPALA
;
A
#
# COMPACT_ATOMS: atom_id res chain seq x y z
N MET A 1 -14.05 -15.91 -22.19
CA MET A 1 -13.89 -16.58 -20.87
C MET A 1 -13.68 -15.48 -19.83
N SER A 2 -14.55 -15.37 -18.84
CA SER A 2 -14.30 -14.49 -17.70
C SER A 2 -13.02 -14.96 -17.00
N PRO A 3 -12.03 -14.11 -16.78
CA PRO A 3 -10.87 -14.52 -16.00
C PRO A 3 -11.33 -14.92 -14.60
N ALA A 4 -10.84 -16.07 -14.13
CA ALA A 4 -11.19 -16.62 -12.81
C ALA A 4 -10.79 -15.63 -11.70
N SER A 5 -11.65 -15.49 -10.70
CA SER A 5 -11.29 -14.78 -9.46
C SER A 5 -10.14 -15.52 -8.78
N LEU A 6 -9.22 -14.76 -8.17
CA LEU A 6 -8.15 -15.36 -7.38
C LEU A 6 -8.74 -16.13 -6.19
N SER A 7 -8.11 -17.24 -5.83
CA SER A 7 -8.53 -18.03 -4.66
C SER A 7 -8.28 -17.27 -3.36
N THR A 8 -9.00 -17.62 -2.29
CA THR A 8 -8.81 -17.05 -0.95
C THR A 8 -7.37 -17.20 -0.48
N ASP A 9 -6.72 -18.35 -0.73
CA ASP A 9 -5.32 -18.58 -0.39
C ASP A 9 -4.39 -17.61 -1.10
N ARG A 10 -4.65 -17.32 -2.39
CA ARG A 10 -3.86 -16.35 -3.15
C ARG A 10 -4.06 -14.92 -2.62
N LEU A 11 -5.27 -14.57 -2.22
CA LEU A 11 -5.56 -13.28 -1.61
C LEU A 11 -4.91 -13.13 -0.23
N SER A 12 -4.85 -14.20 0.57
CA SER A 12 -4.10 -14.22 1.83
C SER A 12 -2.60 -14.01 1.61
N GLN A 13 -2.00 -14.66 0.61
CA GLN A 13 -0.60 -14.44 0.23
C GLN A 13 -0.34 -12.99 -0.21
N ILE A 14 -1.30 -12.36 -0.89
CA ILE A 14 -1.22 -10.93 -1.26
C ILE A 14 -1.28 -10.05 -0.01
N GLU A 15 -2.10 -10.40 0.98
CA GLU A 15 -2.13 -9.67 2.26
C GLU A 15 -0.77 -9.75 2.97
N ASP A 16 -0.17 -10.95 3.07
CA ASP A 16 1.16 -11.14 3.67
C ASP A 16 2.23 -10.32 2.94
N ALA A 17 2.27 -10.39 1.60
CA ALA A 17 3.20 -9.60 0.80
C ALA A 17 2.99 -8.08 0.99
N GLY A 18 1.74 -7.64 1.11
CA GLY A 18 1.39 -6.25 1.41
C GLY A 18 1.85 -5.80 2.80
N LEU A 19 1.75 -6.69 3.79
CA LEU A 19 2.27 -6.46 5.14
C LEU A 19 3.80 -6.40 5.13
N ASN A 20 4.48 -7.34 4.46
CA ASN A 20 5.93 -7.36 4.37
C ASN A 20 6.48 -6.10 3.69
N ALA A 21 5.92 -5.72 2.55
CA ALA A 21 6.34 -4.52 1.82
C ALA A 21 6.06 -3.21 2.59
N SER A 22 5.06 -3.16 3.47
CA SER A 22 4.73 -1.97 4.26
C SER A 22 5.32 -1.98 5.68
N ALA A 23 6.20 -2.93 6.01
CA ALA A 23 6.80 -3.05 7.33
C ALA A 23 7.64 -1.80 7.68
N PRO A 24 7.33 -1.08 8.78
CA PRO A 24 8.18 -0.01 9.28
C PRO A 24 9.27 -0.59 10.19
N PRO A 25 10.36 0.16 10.44
CA PRO A 25 11.35 -0.21 11.45
C PRO A 25 10.73 -0.37 12.86
N GLN A 26 9.72 0.46 13.16
CA GLN A 26 9.03 0.46 14.46
C GLN A 26 7.82 -0.47 14.42
N GLN A 27 8.03 -1.73 14.72
CA GLN A 27 6.92 -2.70 14.84
C GLN A 27 7.22 -3.75 15.92
N LEU A 28 6.16 -4.27 16.53
CA LEU A 28 6.25 -5.33 17.53
C LEU A 28 5.04 -6.24 17.49
N TRP A 29 5.22 -7.46 17.96
CA TRP A 29 4.12 -8.40 18.21
C TRP A 29 3.52 -8.19 19.59
N MET A 30 2.20 -8.19 19.67
CA MET A 30 1.43 -8.10 20.89
C MET A 30 0.23 -9.06 20.84
N ASP A 31 0.33 -10.20 21.47
CA ASP A 31 -0.73 -11.22 21.60
C ASP A 31 -1.47 -11.51 20.27
N GLY A 32 -0.70 -11.84 19.22
CA GLY A 32 -1.22 -12.13 17.87
C GLY A 32 -1.52 -10.89 17.02
N TRP A 33 -1.35 -9.69 17.54
CA TRP A 33 -1.44 -8.43 16.79
C TRP A 33 -0.06 -7.93 16.39
N LEU A 34 0.08 -7.48 15.15
CA LEU A 34 1.25 -6.78 14.66
C LEU A 34 1.00 -5.27 14.80
N VAL A 35 1.61 -4.66 15.81
CA VAL A 35 1.50 -3.22 16.12
C VAL A 35 2.61 -2.48 15.38
N ARG A 36 2.25 -1.46 14.61
CA ARG A 36 3.15 -0.66 13.79
C ARG A 36 3.05 0.80 14.15
N LEU A 37 4.19 1.46 14.37
CA LEU A 37 4.28 2.79 14.98
C LEU A 37 5.11 3.76 14.12
N SER A 38 4.97 3.70 12.79
CA SER A 38 5.69 4.62 11.90
C SER A 38 5.19 6.07 12.07
N PRO A 39 6.07 7.07 12.13
CA PRO A 39 5.69 8.48 12.07
C PRO A 39 5.32 8.93 10.65
N GLY A 40 5.42 8.04 9.65
CA GLY A 40 5.13 8.33 8.25
C GLY A 40 3.64 8.40 7.94
N LYS A 41 3.30 8.89 6.73
CA LYS A 41 1.92 9.08 6.28
C LYS A 41 1.17 7.75 6.02
N ALA A 42 1.87 6.67 5.67
CA ALA A 42 1.23 5.42 5.26
C ALA A 42 0.56 4.72 6.44
N LYS A 43 -0.78 4.73 6.51
CA LYS A 43 -1.55 4.13 7.61
C LYS A 43 -1.21 2.66 7.86
N ARG A 44 -0.92 1.86 6.82
CA ARG A 44 -0.49 0.45 6.95
C ARG A 44 0.80 0.26 7.76
N ALA A 45 1.63 1.29 7.82
CA ALA A 45 2.86 1.30 8.61
C ALA A 45 2.67 1.94 10.01
N ARG A 46 1.46 2.38 10.36
CA ARG A 46 1.11 3.00 11.64
C ARG A 46 -0.27 2.58 12.14
N CYS A 47 -0.52 1.29 12.16
CA CYS A 47 -1.77 0.71 12.65
C CYS A 47 -1.52 -0.65 13.30
N VAL A 48 -2.51 -1.13 14.03
CA VAL A 48 -2.62 -2.53 14.44
C VAL A 48 -3.11 -3.35 13.26
N ASN A 49 -2.43 -4.46 12.96
CA ASN A 49 -2.91 -5.53 12.07
C ASN A 49 -3.19 -6.77 12.93
N ALA A 50 -4.44 -7.18 12.99
CA ALA A 50 -4.91 -8.28 13.83
C ALA A 50 -4.71 -9.62 13.09
N VAL A 51 -3.47 -10.13 13.10
CA VAL A 51 -3.05 -11.31 12.31
C VAL A 51 -3.55 -12.61 12.94
N ALA A 52 -3.59 -12.69 14.27
CA ALA A 52 -4.08 -13.86 15.01
C ALA A 52 -4.94 -13.43 16.19
N ALA A 53 -5.83 -14.32 16.62
CA ALA A 53 -6.78 -14.05 17.73
C ALA A 53 -6.07 -13.68 19.05
N GLY A 54 -4.98 -14.37 19.36
CA GLY A 54 -4.30 -14.22 20.65
C GLY A 54 -5.04 -14.88 21.80
N ARG A 55 -4.71 -14.49 23.04
CA ARG A 55 -5.26 -15.08 24.28
C ARG A 55 -5.94 -14.05 25.18
N LEU A 56 -5.60 -12.77 25.05
CA LEU A 56 -6.13 -11.70 25.88
C LEU A 56 -7.53 -11.28 25.44
N PRO A 57 -8.39 -10.84 26.36
CA PRO A 57 -9.65 -10.17 26.03
C PRO A 57 -9.41 -8.94 25.12
N LEU A 58 -10.35 -8.62 24.25
CA LEU A 58 -10.22 -7.50 23.31
C LEU A 58 -9.98 -6.16 24.03
N ALA A 59 -10.68 -5.91 25.15
CA ALA A 59 -10.53 -4.69 25.93
C ALA A 59 -9.09 -4.49 26.41
N ASP A 60 -8.44 -5.56 26.89
CA ASP A 60 -7.06 -5.54 27.36
C ASP A 60 -6.08 -5.30 26.20
N LYS A 61 -6.35 -5.91 25.04
CA LYS A 61 -5.56 -5.69 23.82
C LYS A 61 -5.66 -4.24 23.34
N LEU A 62 -6.87 -3.68 23.33
CA LEU A 62 -7.09 -2.28 22.95
C LEU A 62 -6.41 -1.32 23.93
N ALA A 63 -6.52 -1.56 25.25
CA ALA A 63 -5.86 -0.72 26.24
C ALA A 63 -4.33 -0.73 26.08
N ARG A 64 -3.72 -1.91 25.85
CA ARG A 64 -2.28 -2.05 25.61
C ARG A 64 -1.87 -1.38 24.29
N ALA A 65 -2.63 -1.58 23.21
CA ALA A 65 -2.36 -0.92 21.95
C ALA A 65 -2.45 0.60 22.08
N ALA A 66 -3.49 1.12 22.74
CA ALA A 66 -3.65 2.55 22.98
C ALA A 66 -2.47 3.16 23.73
N ALA A 67 -1.94 2.47 24.77
CA ALA A 67 -0.76 2.90 25.49
C ALA A 67 0.48 3.00 24.58
N LEU A 68 0.73 1.97 23.74
CA LEU A 68 1.85 1.97 22.80
C LEU A 68 1.75 3.10 21.77
N PHE A 69 0.54 3.36 21.24
CA PHE A 69 0.33 4.45 20.31
C PHE A 69 0.51 5.82 20.98
N ALA A 70 0.01 5.99 22.22
CA ALA A 70 0.18 7.21 22.99
C ALA A 70 1.66 7.50 23.29
N GLU A 71 2.45 6.49 23.70
CA GLU A 71 3.89 6.61 23.90
C GLU A 71 4.62 7.03 22.63
N ALA A 72 4.15 6.57 21.46
CA ALA A 72 4.69 6.95 20.16
C ALA A 72 4.17 8.31 19.66
N GLY A 73 3.27 8.98 20.37
CA GLY A 73 2.64 10.23 19.94
C GLY A 73 1.71 10.05 18.73
N LEU A 74 1.13 8.86 18.58
CA LEU A 74 0.25 8.49 17.46
C LEU A 74 -1.17 8.18 17.95
N PRO A 75 -2.21 8.43 17.12
CA PRO A 75 -3.57 7.95 17.41
C PRO A 75 -3.66 6.44 17.20
N LEU A 76 -4.44 5.76 18.06
CA LEU A 76 -4.74 4.34 17.87
C LEU A 76 -5.54 4.14 16.59
N VAL A 77 -5.02 3.28 15.71
CA VAL A 77 -5.68 2.86 14.48
C VAL A 77 -5.61 1.34 14.36
N VAL A 78 -6.74 0.70 14.10
CA VAL A 78 -6.84 -0.74 13.85
C VAL A 78 -7.25 -0.95 12.39
N ARG A 79 -6.48 -1.73 11.64
CA ARG A 79 -6.82 -2.13 10.27
C ARG A 79 -7.63 -3.42 10.30
N VAL A 80 -8.77 -3.42 9.61
CA VAL A 80 -9.69 -4.56 9.53
C VAL A 80 -9.76 -5.06 8.09
N THR A 81 -9.35 -6.31 7.88
CA THR A 81 -9.36 -7.01 6.59
C THR A 81 -10.21 -8.28 6.70
N PRO A 82 -10.56 -8.95 5.60
CA PRO A 82 -11.21 -10.27 5.65
C PRO A 82 -10.38 -11.36 6.34
N PHE A 83 -9.08 -11.11 6.56
CA PHE A 83 -8.14 -12.04 7.21
C PHE A 83 -7.89 -11.70 8.68
N SER A 84 -8.49 -10.61 9.18
CA SER A 84 -8.31 -10.17 10.57
C SER A 84 -8.91 -11.19 11.57
N GLN A 85 -8.19 -11.40 12.69
CA GLN A 85 -8.56 -12.34 13.74
C GLN A 85 -8.74 -11.63 15.10
N PRO A 86 -9.71 -12.08 15.93
CA PRO A 86 -10.65 -13.17 15.69
C PRO A 86 -11.76 -12.83 14.69
N GLU A 87 -12.48 -13.83 14.21
CA GLU A 87 -13.71 -13.60 13.46
C GLU A 87 -14.66 -12.67 14.25
N GLY A 88 -15.36 -11.77 13.57
CA GLY A 88 -16.22 -10.77 14.22
C GLY A 88 -15.47 -9.59 14.84
N LEU A 89 -14.14 -9.48 14.65
CA LEU A 89 -13.35 -8.38 15.19
C LEU A 89 -13.92 -7.01 14.82
N ASP A 90 -14.39 -6.82 13.60
CA ASP A 90 -14.95 -5.56 13.12
C ASP A 90 -16.14 -5.10 13.98
N GLN A 91 -17.08 -5.99 14.23
CA GLN A 91 -18.24 -5.74 15.08
C GLN A 91 -17.84 -5.47 16.53
N ALA A 92 -16.84 -6.20 17.04
CA ALA A 92 -16.35 -6.02 18.40
C ALA A 92 -15.66 -4.65 18.58
N LEU A 93 -14.88 -4.20 17.60
CA LEU A 93 -14.27 -2.87 17.58
C LEU A 93 -15.34 -1.76 17.51
N ALA A 94 -16.39 -1.95 16.70
CA ALA A 94 -17.53 -1.04 16.66
C ALA A 94 -18.23 -0.93 18.02
N SER A 95 -18.47 -2.06 18.68
CA SER A 95 -19.08 -2.10 20.03
C SER A 95 -18.17 -1.47 21.10
N ALA A 96 -16.86 -1.45 20.89
CA ALA A 96 -15.89 -0.74 21.74
C ALA A 96 -15.78 0.75 21.41
N GLY A 97 -16.61 1.30 20.49
CA GLY A 97 -16.68 2.73 20.16
C GLY A 97 -15.73 3.19 19.05
N LEU A 98 -14.99 2.27 18.39
CA LEU A 98 -14.11 2.66 17.27
C LEU A 98 -14.94 2.86 16.00
N GLN A 99 -14.77 4.01 15.37
CA GLN A 99 -15.47 4.41 14.14
C GLN A 99 -14.71 3.93 12.89
N PRO A 100 -15.41 3.47 11.83
CA PRO A 100 -14.79 3.07 10.57
C PRO A 100 -14.39 4.29 9.73
N PHE A 101 -13.31 4.16 8.95
CA PHE A 101 -12.88 5.17 7.99
C PHE A 101 -11.91 4.58 6.96
N ASP A 102 -11.67 5.31 5.85
CA ASP A 102 -10.64 5.09 4.85
C ASP A 102 -10.77 3.71 4.16
N ASP A 103 -11.93 3.50 3.51
CA ASP A 103 -12.18 2.28 2.74
C ASP A 103 -11.17 2.12 1.60
N THR A 104 -10.52 0.99 1.58
CA THR A 104 -9.45 0.68 0.63
C THR A 104 -9.73 -0.62 -0.12
N LEU A 105 -9.53 -0.59 -1.43
CA LEU A 105 -9.59 -1.75 -2.29
C LEU A 105 -8.21 -2.35 -2.49
N VAL A 106 -8.09 -3.65 -2.33
CA VAL A 106 -6.94 -4.42 -2.81
C VAL A 106 -7.33 -5.01 -4.15
N LEU A 107 -6.67 -4.53 -5.18
CA LEU A 107 -6.86 -5.00 -6.54
C LEU A 107 -5.73 -5.95 -6.92
N ALA A 108 -6.05 -6.99 -7.69
CA ALA A 108 -5.06 -7.96 -8.14
C ALA A 108 -5.34 -8.46 -9.55
N ALA A 109 -4.32 -8.97 -10.22
CA ALA A 109 -4.42 -9.55 -11.55
C ALA A 109 -3.25 -10.51 -11.82
N ASP A 110 -3.49 -11.55 -12.62
CA ASP A 110 -2.41 -12.32 -13.22
C ASP A 110 -1.78 -11.54 -14.37
N LEU A 111 -0.46 -11.35 -14.34
CA LEU A 111 0.28 -10.54 -15.32
C LEU A 111 0.08 -11.03 -16.76
N ALA A 112 -0.10 -12.33 -16.98
CA ALA A 112 -0.33 -12.89 -18.30
C ALA A 112 -1.64 -12.41 -18.96
N GLY A 113 -2.62 -11.97 -18.16
CA GLY A 113 -3.92 -11.47 -18.64
C GLY A 113 -4.04 -9.95 -18.68
N MET A 114 -2.96 -9.21 -18.36
CA MET A 114 -3.01 -7.76 -18.27
C MET A 114 -2.73 -7.06 -19.60
N ASP A 115 -3.36 -5.91 -19.81
CA ASP A 115 -3.02 -5.00 -20.91
C ASP A 115 -1.84 -4.10 -20.52
N LEU A 116 -0.64 -4.57 -20.81
CA LEU A 116 0.61 -3.85 -20.57
C LEU A 116 1.15 -3.13 -21.83
N GLY A 117 0.35 -2.95 -22.88
CA GLY A 117 0.74 -2.33 -24.14
C GLY A 117 0.95 -0.81 -24.09
N ALA A 118 0.56 -0.14 -23.01
CA ALA A 118 0.79 1.30 -22.86
C ALA A 118 2.27 1.65 -22.85
N THR A 119 2.66 2.63 -23.69
CA THR A 119 4.05 3.08 -23.87
C THR A 119 4.29 4.44 -23.22
N LEU A 120 5.51 4.66 -22.78
CA LEU A 120 5.97 5.96 -22.30
C LEU A 120 6.21 6.90 -23.48
N PRO A 121 6.07 8.24 -23.31
CA PRO A 121 6.40 9.19 -24.36
C PRO A 121 7.86 9.07 -24.81
N ALA A 122 8.11 9.14 -26.13
CA ALA A 122 9.44 8.96 -26.70
C ALA A 122 10.43 10.08 -26.31
N ASP A 123 9.91 11.25 -25.96
CA ASP A 123 10.65 12.42 -25.53
C ASP A 123 10.85 12.51 -24.00
N ALA A 124 10.48 11.46 -23.28
CA ALA A 124 10.63 11.37 -21.83
C ALA A 124 11.58 10.24 -21.42
N HIS A 125 12.33 10.46 -20.36
CA HIS A 125 13.25 9.49 -19.78
C HIS A 125 12.62 8.82 -18.55
N PHE A 126 12.61 7.48 -18.53
CA PHE A 126 12.13 6.67 -17.41
C PHE A 126 13.33 5.97 -16.80
N GLU A 127 13.78 6.45 -15.66
CA GLU A 127 15.03 6.07 -15.03
C GLU A 127 14.81 5.45 -13.64
N PRO A 128 15.57 4.41 -13.28
CA PRO A 128 15.55 3.87 -11.92
C PRO A 128 16.23 4.84 -10.96
N VAL A 129 15.71 4.89 -9.72
CA VAL A 129 16.29 5.69 -8.64
C VAL A 129 16.35 4.86 -7.36
N ASP A 130 17.28 5.20 -6.45
CA ASP A 130 17.34 4.60 -5.12
C ASP A 130 16.15 5.01 -4.25
N GLY A 131 15.94 4.28 -3.13
CA GLY A 131 14.80 4.49 -2.26
C GLY A 131 14.75 5.87 -1.61
N ALA A 132 15.90 6.45 -1.25
CA ALA A 132 15.96 7.78 -0.64
C ALA A 132 15.57 8.86 -1.66
N THR A 133 16.15 8.78 -2.86
CA THR A 133 15.82 9.65 -4.00
C THR A 133 14.33 9.51 -4.35
N TYR A 134 13.80 8.28 -4.38
CA TYR A 134 12.38 8.05 -4.66
C TYR A 134 11.47 8.70 -3.61
N ALA A 135 11.74 8.47 -2.32
CA ALA A 135 10.95 9.03 -1.23
C ALA A 135 10.91 10.56 -1.24
N HIS A 136 12.07 11.18 -1.50
CA HIS A 136 12.18 12.63 -1.64
C HIS A 136 11.37 13.13 -2.85
N THR A 137 11.57 12.50 -3.99
CA THR A 137 10.90 12.83 -5.26
C THR A 137 9.38 12.79 -5.15
N VAL A 138 8.82 11.65 -4.71
CA VAL A 138 7.36 11.52 -4.57
C VAL A 138 6.82 12.42 -3.46
N GLY A 139 7.62 12.65 -2.42
CA GLY A 139 7.29 13.57 -1.33
C GLY A 139 7.16 15.01 -1.81
N GLN A 140 8.10 15.48 -2.63
CA GLN A 140 8.03 16.81 -3.25
C GLN A 140 6.79 16.95 -4.15
N LEU A 141 6.55 15.97 -5.03
CA LEU A 141 5.37 15.97 -5.91
C LEU A 141 4.04 16.03 -5.15
N ARG A 142 3.99 15.45 -3.94
CA ARG A 142 2.81 15.44 -3.07
C ARG A 142 2.73 16.62 -2.11
N GLY A 143 3.76 17.45 -2.05
CA GLY A 143 3.88 18.52 -1.04
C GLY A 143 3.99 17.97 0.39
N SER A 144 4.57 16.78 0.57
CA SER A 144 4.70 16.15 1.90
C SER A 144 5.76 16.86 2.75
N PRO A 145 5.52 17.04 4.07
CA PRO A 145 6.52 17.59 4.99
C PRO A 145 7.81 16.76 5.02
N ALA A 146 8.94 17.38 5.32
CA ALA A 146 10.26 16.73 5.33
C ALA A 146 10.31 15.51 6.26
N VAL A 147 9.67 15.57 7.43
CA VAL A 147 9.58 14.45 8.39
C VAL A 147 8.92 13.21 7.76
N GLN A 148 7.89 13.40 6.95
CA GLN A 148 7.21 12.29 6.27
C GLN A 148 8.08 11.73 5.12
N GLN A 149 8.82 12.58 4.41
CA GLN A 149 9.77 12.14 3.38
C GLN A 149 10.89 11.30 3.99
N GLN A 150 11.45 11.74 5.12
CA GLN A 150 12.48 11.01 5.87
C GLN A 150 11.96 9.66 6.40
N ALA A 151 10.77 9.64 6.99
CA ALA A 151 10.14 8.40 7.47
C ALA A 151 9.86 7.42 6.31
N HIS A 152 9.48 7.93 5.13
CA HIS A 152 9.31 7.12 3.93
C HIS A 152 10.65 6.53 3.47
N ALA A 153 11.72 7.32 3.38
CA ALA A 153 13.05 6.85 3.02
C ALA A 153 13.56 5.78 4.00
N ALA A 154 13.41 6.01 5.31
CA ALA A 154 13.80 5.05 6.34
C ALA A 154 13.03 3.73 6.21
N ARG A 155 11.73 3.77 5.92
CA ARG A 155 10.91 2.59 5.69
C ARG A 155 11.37 1.81 4.45
N LEU A 156 11.67 2.50 3.34
CA LEU A 156 12.17 1.84 2.12
C LEU A 156 13.53 1.17 2.36
N ALA A 157 14.43 1.84 3.08
CA ALA A 157 15.74 1.30 3.42
C ALA A 157 15.68 0.08 4.36
N ALA A 158 14.71 0.06 5.29
CA ALA A 158 14.53 -1.01 6.26
C ALA A 158 13.58 -2.13 5.79
N SER A 159 12.97 -1.99 4.60
CA SER A 159 11.99 -2.97 4.11
C SER A 159 12.66 -4.34 3.90
N PRO A 160 12.08 -5.44 4.44
CA PRO A 160 12.56 -6.79 4.17
C PRO A 160 12.34 -7.20 2.71
N VAL A 161 11.42 -6.50 2.01
CA VAL A 161 11.16 -6.70 0.58
C VAL A 161 11.69 -5.48 -0.18
N PRO A 162 12.75 -5.63 -1.00
CA PRO A 162 13.36 -4.51 -1.70
C PRO A 162 12.38 -3.80 -2.64
N TYR A 163 12.33 -2.48 -2.50
CA TYR A 163 11.63 -1.62 -3.44
C TYR A 163 12.51 -1.24 -4.62
N ARG A 164 11.89 -1.12 -5.78
CA ARG A 164 12.49 -0.57 -6.98
C ARG A 164 11.63 0.59 -7.48
N GLY A 165 12.22 1.78 -7.52
CA GLY A 165 11.56 3.03 -7.88
C GLY A 165 12.03 3.56 -9.23
N TRP A 166 11.12 4.16 -9.98
CA TRP A 166 11.40 4.86 -11.25
C TRP A 166 10.73 6.23 -11.27
N VAL A 167 11.40 7.14 -11.93
CA VAL A 167 10.86 8.47 -12.22
C VAL A 167 10.83 8.71 -13.73
N LEU A 168 9.77 9.38 -14.19
CA LEU A 168 9.59 9.79 -15.57
C LEU A 168 9.80 11.30 -15.67
N ARG A 169 10.78 11.71 -16.48
CA ARG A 169 11.16 13.13 -16.68
C ARG A 169 11.10 13.51 -18.14
N ARG A 170 10.78 14.77 -18.40
CA ARG A 170 10.87 15.41 -19.71
C ARG A 170 11.55 16.77 -19.55
N GLY A 171 12.67 17.01 -20.23
CA GLY A 171 13.39 18.28 -20.14
C GLY A 171 13.79 18.70 -18.72
N GLY A 172 14.05 17.71 -17.83
CA GLY A 172 14.33 17.96 -16.41
C GLY A 172 13.08 18.03 -15.51
N GLU A 173 11.90 18.27 -16.07
CA GLU A 173 10.63 18.29 -15.33
C GLU A 173 10.17 16.87 -14.99
N MET A 174 9.69 16.68 -13.76
CA MET A 174 9.16 15.41 -13.32
C MET A 174 7.69 15.28 -13.66
N LEU A 175 7.35 14.27 -14.47
CA LEU A 175 5.99 14.03 -14.94
C LEU A 175 5.26 13.02 -14.09
N ALA A 176 5.91 11.92 -13.74
CA ALA A 176 5.31 10.83 -12.96
C ALA A 176 6.39 9.99 -12.30
N CYS A 177 5.99 9.21 -11.30
CA CYS A 177 6.84 8.21 -10.67
C CYS A 177 6.01 7.00 -10.25
N GLY A 178 6.68 5.91 -9.95
CA GLY A 178 6.08 4.69 -9.40
C GLY A 178 7.15 3.74 -8.93
N GLN A 179 6.79 2.86 -8.01
CA GLN A 179 7.68 1.82 -7.52
C GLN A 179 6.94 0.50 -7.37
N PHE A 180 7.70 -0.59 -7.38
CA PHE A 180 7.19 -1.90 -7.02
C PHE A 180 8.05 -2.57 -5.95
N ALA A 181 7.45 -3.48 -5.20
CA ALA A 181 8.13 -4.43 -4.35
C ALA A 181 7.74 -5.85 -4.80
N ARG A 182 8.72 -6.75 -4.95
CA ARG A 182 8.51 -8.12 -5.42
C ARG A 182 8.91 -9.13 -4.36
N GLU A 183 8.00 -10.02 -4.02
CA GLU A 183 8.22 -11.15 -3.13
C GLU A 183 7.81 -12.45 -3.84
N GLY A 184 8.77 -13.31 -4.13
CA GLY A 184 8.53 -14.52 -4.92
C GLY A 184 7.92 -14.19 -6.29
N THR A 185 6.72 -14.69 -6.55
CA THR A 185 5.95 -14.43 -7.79
C THR A 185 4.94 -13.29 -7.66
N LEU A 186 4.84 -12.66 -6.50
CA LEU A 186 3.96 -11.52 -6.24
C LEU A 186 4.70 -10.21 -6.48
N VAL A 187 4.03 -9.22 -7.08
CA VAL A 187 4.52 -7.85 -7.22
C VAL A 187 3.46 -6.86 -6.80
N GLY A 188 3.77 -6.02 -5.83
CA GLY A 188 2.93 -4.89 -5.42
C GLY A 188 3.37 -3.59 -6.10
N LEU A 189 2.42 -2.82 -6.65
CA LEU A 189 2.65 -1.44 -7.09
C LEU A 189 2.41 -0.49 -5.92
N TYR A 190 3.31 0.48 -5.75
CA TYR A 190 3.27 1.44 -4.66
C TYR A 190 3.59 2.85 -5.13
N ASP A 191 3.00 3.82 -4.44
CA ASP A 191 3.31 5.25 -4.57
C ASP A 191 3.33 5.77 -6.01
N VAL A 192 2.52 5.20 -6.90
CA VAL A 192 2.34 5.72 -8.26
C VAL A 192 1.75 7.12 -8.18
N PHE A 193 2.42 8.08 -8.78
CA PHE A 193 1.98 9.47 -8.77
C PHE A 193 2.28 10.15 -10.11
N THR A 194 1.34 10.97 -10.58
CA THR A 194 1.50 11.82 -11.77
C THR A 194 1.36 13.27 -11.33
N ALA A 195 2.34 14.09 -11.71
CA ALA A 195 2.33 15.52 -11.43
C ALA A 195 1.03 16.18 -11.91
N PRO A 196 0.41 17.10 -11.16
CA PRO A 196 -0.88 17.70 -11.52
C PRO A 196 -0.92 18.24 -12.95
N ALA A 197 0.13 18.94 -13.39
CA ALA A 197 0.24 19.49 -14.75
C ALA A 197 0.37 18.42 -15.84
N ALA A 198 0.77 17.20 -15.50
CA ALA A 198 0.98 16.09 -16.44
C ALA A 198 -0.16 15.06 -16.44
N ARG A 199 -1.26 15.34 -15.73
CA ARG A 199 -2.44 14.44 -15.68
C ARG A 199 -3.18 14.41 -17.02
N ASN A 200 -4.07 13.42 -17.17
CA ASN A 200 -4.91 13.20 -18.35
C ASN A 200 -4.13 12.90 -19.66
N GLN A 201 -2.84 12.58 -19.57
CA GLN A 201 -1.96 12.21 -20.69
C GLN A 201 -1.66 10.70 -20.75
N GLY A 202 -2.35 9.87 -19.98
CA GLY A 202 -2.12 8.42 -19.93
C GLY A 202 -0.86 7.97 -19.19
N LEU A 203 -0.08 8.90 -18.60
CA LEU A 203 1.22 8.61 -18.01
C LEU A 203 1.17 7.61 -16.84
N SER A 204 0.15 7.69 -15.98
CA SER A 204 -0.01 6.72 -14.89
C SER A 204 -0.15 5.29 -15.41
N ARG A 205 -0.96 5.07 -16.48
CA ARG A 205 -1.10 3.75 -17.12
C ARG A 205 0.22 3.29 -17.73
N ALA A 206 0.93 4.17 -18.43
CA ALA A 206 2.21 3.86 -19.08
C ALA A 206 3.31 3.51 -18.05
N VAL A 207 3.42 4.28 -16.95
CA VAL A 207 4.33 3.98 -15.84
C VAL A 207 4.00 2.64 -15.19
N CYS A 208 2.74 2.38 -14.83
CA CYS A 208 2.33 1.09 -14.27
C CYS A 208 2.66 -0.07 -15.22
N ALA A 209 2.36 0.06 -16.52
CA ALA A 209 2.66 -0.97 -17.51
C ALA A 209 4.17 -1.23 -17.63
N ALA A 210 5.00 -0.18 -17.61
CA ALA A 210 6.45 -0.31 -17.65
C ALA A 210 6.99 -1.02 -16.41
N LEU A 211 6.53 -0.65 -15.21
CA LEU A 211 6.90 -1.29 -13.94
C LEU A 211 6.50 -2.78 -13.93
N LEU A 212 5.29 -3.10 -14.38
CA LEU A 212 4.80 -4.48 -14.40
C LEU A 212 5.52 -5.34 -15.43
N ARG A 213 5.89 -4.79 -16.61
CA ARG A 213 6.75 -5.50 -17.58
C ARG A 213 8.12 -5.81 -16.97
N GLN A 214 8.73 -4.84 -16.27
CA GLN A 214 10.00 -5.05 -15.57
C GLN A 214 9.88 -6.14 -14.51
N ALA A 215 8.85 -6.10 -13.67
CA ALA A 215 8.61 -7.12 -12.65
C ALA A 215 8.34 -8.51 -13.25
N ALA A 216 7.62 -8.59 -14.37
CA ALA A 216 7.37 -9.83 -15.10
C ALA A 216 8.67 -10.45 -15.65
N ALA A 217 9.57 -9.62 -16.20
CA ALA A 217 10.89 -10.04 -16.65
C ALA A 217 11.76 -10.59 -15.50
N GLU A 218 11.53 -10.10 -14.27
CA GLU A 218 12.17 -10.57 -13.04
C GLU A 218 11.48 -11.79 -12.41
N GLY A 219 10.43 -12.33 -13.01
CA GLY A 219 9.75 -13.54 -12.57
C GLY A 219 8.44 -13.36 -11.81
N ALA A 220 7.92 -12.12 -11.70
CA ALA A 220 6.58 -11.91 -11.16
C ALA A 220 5.51 -12.58 -12.04
N ARG A 221 4.42 -13.03 -11.42
CA ARG A 221 3.27 -13.66 -12.08
C ARG A 221 1.95 -13.01 -11.71
N THR A 222 1.80 -12.55 -10.48
CA THR A 222 0.58 -11.90 -9.99
C THR A 222 0.91 -10.52 -9.48
N ALA A 223 0.22 -9.51 -10.00
CA ALA A 223 0.32 -8.13 -9.56
C ALA A 223 -0.79 -7.79 -8.55
N TYR A 224 -0.49 -6.94 -7.59
CA TYR A 224 -1.47 -6.36 -6.68
C TYR A 224 -1.17 -4.89 -6.39
N LEU A 225 -2.16 -4.18 -5.90
CA LEU A 225 -2.03 -2.81 -5.40
C LEU A 225 -3.15 -2.51 -4.39
N GLN A 226 -3.00 -1.40 -3.69
CA GLN A 226 -4.00 -0.91 -2.75
C GLN A 226 -4.35 0.52 -3.12
N VAL A 227 -5.63 0.81 -3.21
CA VAL A 227 -6.14 2.11 -3.64
C VAL A 227 -7.36 2.50 -2.80
N ASP A 228 -7.44 3.78 -2.44
CA ASP A 228 -8.61 4.37 -1.81
C ASP A 228 -9.84 4.17 -2.71
N GLU A 229 -10.94 3.66 -2.14
CA GLU A 229 -12.18 3.40 -2.88
C GLU A 229 -12.75 4.66 -3.52
N ALA A 230 -12.52 5.83 -2.92
CA ALA A 230 -12.94 7.13 -3.46
C ALA A 230 -12.06 7.63 -4.63
N ASN A 231 -10.89 7.00 -4.89
CA ASN A 231 -9.96 7.44 -5.94
C ASN A 231 -10.39 6.94 -7.33
N ALA A 232 -11.52 7.43 -7.83
CA ALA A 232 -12.07 7.03 -9.14
C ALA A 232 -11.08 7.17 -10.32
N PRO A 233 -10.25 8.23 -10.41
CA PRO A 233 -9.25 8.33 -11.49
C PRO A 233 -8.22 7.19 -11.48
N ALA A 234 -7.71 6.80 -10.31
CA ALA A 234 -6.77 5.70 -10.19
C ALA A 234 -7.44 4.35 -10.49
N LEU A 235 -8.65 4.13 -9.99
CA LEU A 235 -9.44 2.94 -10.28
C LEU A 235 -9.64 2.73 -11.79
N ALA A 236 -9.97 3.78 -12.53
CA ALA A 236 -10.11 3.71 -13.98
C ALA A 236 -8.81 3.30 -14.71
N VAL A 237 -7.65 3.74 -14.21
CA VAL A 237 -6.34 3.32 -14.74
C VAL A 237 -6.11 1.83 -14.47
N TYR A 238 -6.33 1.37 -13.25
CA TYR A 238 -6.07 -0.01 -12.85
C TYR A 238 -7.02 -1.00 -13.52
N GLN A 239 -8.30 -0.65 -13.68
CA GLN A 239 -9.26 -1.45 -14.42
C GLN A 239 -8.87 -1.64 -15.89
N ARG A 240 -8.36 -0.57 -16.55
CA ARG A 240 -7.86 -0.65 -17.94
C ARG A 240 -6.60 -1.49 -18.09
N LEU A 241 -5.81 -1.64 -17.03
CA LEU A 241 -4.66 -2.55 -16.99
C LEU A 241 -5.08 -4.01 -16.77
N GLY A 242 -6.31 -4.27 -16.35
CA GLY A 242 -6.84 -5.60 -16.10
C GLY A 242 -6.91 -5.98 -14.62
N PHE A 243 -6.61 -5.07 -13.70
CA PHE A 243 -6.80 -5.31 -12.27
C PHE A 243 -8.28 -5.50 -11.93
N ARG A 244 -8.54 -6.39 -10.98
CA ARG A 244 -9.86 -6.69 -10.44
C ARG A 244 -9.85 -6.62 -8.92
N LEU A 245 -11.02 -6.46 -8.32
CA LEU A 245 -11.18 -6.49 -6.89
C LEU A 245 -10.78 -7.87 -6.34
N GLY A 246 -9.79 -7.88 -5.45
CA GLY A 246 -9.45 -9.03 -4.62
C GLY A 246 -10.25 -9.00 -3.31
N TYR A 247 -10.04 -7.97 -2.51
CA TYR A 247 -10.79 -7.75 -1.26
C TYR A 247 -10.81 -6.28 -0.88
N ARG A 248 -11.63 -5.96 0.13
CA ARG A 248 -11.71 -4.64 0.77
C ARG A 248 -11.17 -4.71 2.18
N TYR A 249 -10.65 -3.59 2.65
CA TYR A 249 -10.39 -3.35 4.06
C TYR A 249 -10.67 -1.89 4.42
N HIS A 250 -10.82 -1.64 5.72
CA HIS A 250 -10.94 -0.30 6.26
C HIS A 250 -10.13 -0.18 7.56
N TYR A 251 -10.12 1.03 8.10
CA TYR A 251 -9.52 1.27 9.41
C TYR A 251 -10.61 1.63 10.42
N ARG A 252 -10.30 1.41 11.70
CA ARG A 252 -11.09 1.89 12.82
C ARG A 252 -10.23 2.67 13.79
N ALA A 253 -10.77 3.77 14.32
CA ALA A 253 -10.14 4.61 15.34
C ALA A 253 -11.19 5.14 16.32
N PRO A 254 -10.80 5.50 17.56
CA PRO A 254 -11.69 6.21 18.47
C PRO A 254 -12.15 7.55 17.89
N ASP A 255 -11.23 8.25 17.22
CA ASP A 255 -11.49 9.49 16.46
C ASP A 255 -10.80 9.43 15.09
N PRO A 256 -11.53 9.16 14.00
CA PRO A 256 -10.99 9.14 12.65
C PRO A 256 -10.35 10.46 12.19
N ALA A 257 -10.75 11.60 12.72
CA ALA A 257 -10.21 12.89 12.33
C ALA A 257 -8.75 13.09 12.78
N LEU A 258 -8.31 12.34 13.79
CA LEU A 258 -6.93 12.35 14.30
C LEU A 258 -6.04 11.27 13.66
N ALA A 259 -6.61 10.33 12.89
CA ALA A 259 -5.98 9.10 12.42
C ALA A 259 -5.15 9.24 11.12
#